data_be1ac99b0af3d52febaab87bdbf487c5
#
_entry.id   be1ac99b0af3d52febaab87bdbf487c5
#
_cell.length_a   1.000
_cell.length_b   1.000
_cell.length_c   1.000
_cell.angle_alpha   90.00
_cell.angle_beta   90.00
_cell.angle_gamma   90.00
#
_symmetry.space_group_name_H-M   'P 1'
#
loop_
_entity.id
_entity.type
_entity.pdbx_description
1 polymer ?
#
loop_
_entity_poly.entity_id
_entity_poly.type
_entity_poly.pdbx_seq_one_letter_code
_entity_poly.pdbx_strand_id
1 'polypeptide(L)' 'MFQRYKVHFVKQTPAQSRGRPERDVNVEILKKFLAANGLMGELDRVLPSAAFGILEISCTPLLAGRLGDMLEVEVVLEA' A
#
# COMPACT_ATOMS: atom_id res chain seq x y z
N MET A 1 -9.28 -1.50 -15.35
CA MET A 1 -10.42 -1.25 -14.45
C MET A 1 -9.92 -1.26 -13.02
N PHE A 2 -10.35 -0.29 -12.20
CA PHE A 2 -9.93 -0.18 -10.82
C PHE A 2 -10.82 -1.05 -9.92
N GLN A 3 -10.19 -1.71 -8.95
CA GLN A 3 -10.87 -2.52 -7.96
C GLN A 3 -10.32 -2.16 -6.58
N ARG A 4 -11.08 -2.49 -5.54
CA ARG A 4 -10.64 -2.24 -4.16
C ARG A 4 -9.83 -3.42 -3.64
N TYR A 5 -8.73 -3.09 -2.98
CA TYR A 5 -7.87 -4.09 -2.35
C TYR A 5 -7.49 -3.61 -0.96
N LYS A 6 -7.28 -4.57 -0.07
CA LYS A 6 -6.71 -4.31 1.25
C LYS A 6 -5.26 -4.78 1.23
N VAL A 7 -4.35 -3.84 1.38
CA VAL A 7 -2.93 -4.13 1.39
C VAL A 7 -2.47 -4.20 2.84
N HIS A 8 -2.03 -5.39 3.25
CA HIS A 8 -1.55 -5.62 4.61
C HIS A 8 -0.03 -5.45 4.61
N PHE A 9 0.45 -4.44 5.33
CA PHE A 9 1.88 -4.17 5.44
C PHE A 9 2.48 -4.93 6.60
N VAL A 10 3.74 -5.34 6.45
CA VAL A 10 4.47 -5.91 7.58
C VAL A 10 4.66 -4.83 8.65
N LYS A 11 4.80 -5.27 9.91
CA LYS A 11 4.94 -4.34 11.02
C LYS A 11 6.19 -3.48 10.85
N GLN A 12 6.02 -2.17 10.98
CA GLN A 12 7.11 -1.22 10.87
C GLN A 12 8.03 -1.29 12.10
N THR A 13 9.33 -1.08 11.88
CA THR A 13 10.25 -0.91 12.99
C THR A 13 10.05 0.47 13.61
N PRO A 14 10.38 0.67 14.91
CA PRO A 14 10.29 1.99 15.52
C PRO A 14 11.10 3.06 14.77
N ALA A 15 12.23 2.70 14.19
CA ALA A 15 13.05 3.63 13.42
C ALA A 15 12.34 4.12 12.15
N GLN A 16 11.56 3.25 11.51
CA GLN A 16 10.83 3.60 10.27
C GLN A 16 9.61 4.46 10.54
N SER A 17 8.93 4.22 11.66
CA SER A 17 7.67 4.90 11.97
C SER A 17 7.83 6.02 13.01
N ARG A 18 9.06 6.37 13.36
CA ARG A 18 9.35 7.33 14.41
C ARG A 18 8.71 8.69 14.14
N GLY A 19 7.86 9.14 15.06
CA GLY A 19 7.20 10.44 14.98
C GLY A 19 6.17 10.58 13.86
N ARG A 20 5.79 9.46 13.22
CA ARG A 20 4.83 9.47 12.11
C ARG A 20 3.76 8.41 12.30
N PRO A 21 2.51 8.71 11.95
CA PRO A 21 1.46 7.68 11.92
C PRO A 21 1.84 6.54 10.97
N GLU A 22 1.53 5.31 11.37
CA GLU A 22 1.81 4.13 10.55
C GLU A 22 1.19 4.25 9.16
N ARG A 23 -0.03 4.80 9.08
CA ARG A 23 -0.70 4.98 7.80
C ARG A 23 0.11 5.86 6.84
N ASP A 24 0.70 6.94 7.35
CA ASP A 24 1.49 7.84 6.51
C ASP A 24 2.75 7.17 6.00
N VAL A 25 3.39 6.35 6.83
CA VAL A 25 4.57 5.58 6.43
C VAL A 25 4.19 4.59 5.34
N ASN A 26 3.08 3.88 5.49
CA ASN A 26 2.62 2.91 4.51
C ASN A 26 2.25 3.57 3.18
N VAL A 27 1.58 4.72 3.22
CA VAL A 27 1.26 5.48 2.01
C VAL A 27 2.53 5.91 1.29
N GLU A 28 3.54 6.35 2.04
CA GLU A 28 4.81 6.76 1.46
C GLU A 28 5.53 5.59 0.80
N ILE A 29 5.53 4.41 1.44
CA ILE A 29 6.11 3.20 0.86
C ILE A 29 5.42 2.89 -0.47
N LEU A 30 4.10 2.93 -0.49
CA LEU A 30 3.32 2.69 -1.69
C LEU A 30 3.69 3.67 -2.80
N LYS A 31 3.72 4.96 -2.50
CA LYS A 31 4.00 5.99 -3.50
C LYS A 31 5.42 5.88 -4.05
N LYS A 32 6.39 5.57 -3.21
CA LYS A 32 7.77 5.37 -3.66
C LYS A 32 7.87 4.18 -4.61
N PHE A 33 7.18 3.10 -4.29
CA PHE A 33 7.14 1.93 -5.15
C PHE A 33 6.54 2.26 -6.52
N LEU A 34 5.43 2.98 -6.54
CA LEU A 34 4.77 3.37 -7.78
C LEU A 34 5.68 4.23 -8.65
N ALA A 35 6.34 5.20 -8.04
CA ALA A 35 7.25 6.10 -8.77
C ALA A 35 8.45 5.35 -9.32
N ALA A 36 9.03 4.43 -8.53
CA ALA A 36 10.19 3.66 -8.94
C ALA A 36 9.90 2.69 -10.08
N ASN A 37 8.66 2.23 -10.20
CA ASN A 37 8.26 1.20 -11.17
C ASN A 37 7.39 1.74 -12.31
N GLY A 38 7.12 3.05 -12.33
CA GLY A 38 6.28 3.64 -13.36
C GLY A 38 4.83 3.21 -13.29
N LEU A 39 4.32 2.94 -12.09
CA LEU A 39 2.98 2.40 -11.88
C LEU A 39 1.99 3.43 -11.31
N MET A 40 2.35 4.72 -11.33
CA MET A 40 1.48 5.76 -10.75
C MET A 40 0.08 5.78 -11.38
N GLY A 41 -0.01 5.50 -12.68
CA GLY A 41 -1.29 5.48 -13.38
C GLY A 41 -2.16 4.27 -13.05
N GLU A 42 -1.61 3.27 -12.36
CA GLU A 42 -2.34 2.07 -11.97
C GLU A 42 -3.07 2.22 -10.64
N LEU A 43 -2.77 3.27 -9.90
CA LEU A 43 -3.44 3.59 -8.64
C LEU A 43 -4.49 4.68 -8.87
N ASP A 44 -5.74 4.39 -8.50
CA ASP A 44 -6.81 5.37 -8.55
C ASP A 44 -6.75 6.27 -7.32
N ARG A 45 -6.84 5.67 -6.13
CA ARG A 45 -6.79 6.43 -4.87
C ARG A 45 -6.53 5.52 -3.68
N VAL A 46 -6.10 6.15 -2.59
CA VAL A 46 -5.99 5.51 -1.27
C VAL A 46 -7.26 5.85 -0.50
N LEU A 47 -7.98 4.82 -0.04
CA LEU A 47 -9.24 5.00 0.66
C LEU A 47 -9.01 5.12 2.17
N PRO A 48 -9.91 5.79 2.91
CA PRO A 48 -9.82 5.82 4.36
C PRO A 48 -9.89 4.41 4.94
N SER A 49 -9.00 4.10 5.88
CA SER A 49 -9.00 2.83 6.58
C SER A 49 -8.66 3.07 8.04
N ALA A 50 -9.40 2.43 8.93
CA ALA A 50 -9.17 2.53 10.36
C ALA A 50 -8.30 1.42 10.93
N ALA A 51 -7.97 0.41 10.11
CA ALA A 51 -7.23 -0.75 10.59
C ALA A 51 -5.72 -0.47 10.53
N PHE A 52 -5.00 -0.87 11.58
CA PHE A 52 -3.54 -0.74 11.64
C PHE A 52 -2.88 -1.68 10.65
N GLY A 53 -1.86 -1.18 9.97
CA GLY A 53 -1.09 -1.98 9.03
C GLY A 53 -1.81 -2.33 7.76
N ILE A 54 -3.02 -1.81 7.55
CA ILE A 54 -3.83 -2.10 6.38
C ILE A 54 -4.17 -0.81 5.65
N LEU A 55 -3.83 -0.75 4.36
CA LEU A 55 -4.28 0.32 3.47
C LEU A 55 -5.33 -0.25 2.53
N GLU A 56 -6.46 0.42 2.47
CA GLU A 56 -7.45 0.09 1.46
C GLU A 56 -7.24 1.02 0.27
N ILE A 57 -7.07 0.44 -0.91
CA ILE A 57 -6.78 1.22 -2.12
C ILE A 57 -7.69 0.79 -3.26
N SER A 58 -7.87 1.70 -4.21
CA SER A 58 -8.51 1.40 -5.48
C SER A 58 -7.43 1.43 -6.56
N CYS A 59 -7.19 0.30 -7.19
CA CYS A 59 -6.12 0.17 -8.18
C CYS A 59 -6.44 -0.93 -9.18
N THR A 60 -5.59 -1.06 -10.20
CA THR A 60 -5.73 -2.15 -11.17
C THR A 60 -5.26 -3.48 -10.57
N PRO A 61 -5.78 -4.61 -11.09
CA PRO A 61 -5.27 -5.93 -10.68
C PRO A 61 -3.78 -6.10 -10.95
N LEU A 62 -3.26 -5.43 -11.96
CA LEU A 62 -1.82 -5.44 -12.25
C LEU A 62 -1.03 -4.89 -11.07
N LEU A 63 -1.43 -3.73 -10.55
CA LEU A 63 -0.75 -3.14 -9.41
C LEU A 63 -0.89 -4.01 -8.16
N ALA A 64 -2.08 -4.58 -7.92
CA ALA A 64 -2.29 -5.46 -6.78
C ALA A 64 -1.32 -6.66 -6.80
N GLY A 65 -1.12 -7.26 -7.98
CA GLY A 65 -0.16 -8.35 -8.14
C GLY A 65 1.27 -7.92 -7.86
N ARG A 66 1.65 -6.73 -8.30
CA ARG A 66 3.00 -6.21 -8.06
C ARG A 66 3.23 -5.86 -6.59
N LEU A 67 2.21 -5.33 -5.93
CA LEU A 67 2.31 -5.02 -4.50
C LEU A 67 2.53 -6.27 -3.66
N GLY A 68 1.94 -7.39 -4.06
CA GLY A 68 2.14 -8.66 -3.36
C GLY A 68 3.57 -9.17 -3.37
N ASP A 69 4.40 -8.67 -4.30
CA ASP A 69 5.80 -9.05 -4.40
C ASP A 69 6.73 -8.17 -3.56
N MET A 70 6.21 -7.12 -2.93
CA MET A 70 7.02 -6.23 -2.10
C MET A 70 7.36 -6.87 -0.76
N LEU A 71 8.59 -6.64 -0.29
CA LEU A 71 9.00 -7.12 1.04
C LEU A 71 8.22 -6.45 2.15
N GLU A 72 7.82 -5.20 1.96
CA GLU A 72 7.06 -4.43 2.95
C GLU A 72 5.60 -4.82 3.00
N VAL A 73 5.12 -5.59 2.04
CA VAL A 73 3.72 -6.02 1.97
C VAL A 73 3.62 -7.49 2.38
N GLU A 74 2.77 -7.76 3.36
CA GLU A 74 2.54 -9.13 3.82
C GLU A 74 1.60 -9.87 2.89
N VAL A 75 0.47 -9.25 2.55
CA VAL A 75 -0.53 -9.84 1.65
C VAL A 75 -1.44 -8.75 1.08
N VAL A 76 -1.96 -9.00 -0.12
CA VAL A 76 -2.95 -8.14 -0.76
C VAL A 76 -4.22 -8.96 -0.95
N LEU A 77 -5.33 -8.47 -0.40
CA LEU A 77 -6.63 -9.14 -0.46
C LEU A 77 -7.65 -8.25 -1.17
N GLU A 78 -8.56 -8.88 -1.89
CA GLU A 78 -9.68 -8.14 -2.46
C GLU A 78 -10.59 -7.65 -1.33
N ALA A 79 -11.03 -6.41 -1.46
CA ALA A 79 -11.92 -5.82 -0.48
C ALA A 79 -13.39 -6.14 -0.79
#